data_04cc03dced19460a4bbc07a4e0cdf253
#
_entry.id   04cc03dced19460a4bbc07a4e0cdf253
#
_cell.length_a   1.000
_cell.length_b   1.000
_cell.length_c   1.000
_cell.angle_alpha   90.00
_cell.angle_beta   90.00
_cell.angle_gamma   90.00
#
_symmetry.space_group_name_H-M   'P 1'
#
loop_
_entity.id
_entity.type
_entity.pdbx_description
1 polymer ?
#
loop_
_entity_poly.entity_id
_entity_poly.type
_entity_poly.pdbx_seq_one_letter_code
_entity_poly.pdbx_strand_id
1 'polypeptide(L)'
;KNIFLFAASIIKLFIIFFILSLSSKADENNIKQFSGDEGVLSIMYHRFNENKYPSTNIRLDIFMDHIQLIKDLNYEFIHPDEFKRNFNIPKKQKKILLTIDDAFQSFYEVAWPYLKENKIPFILFVSTEPVGKNGYMTWDQIKEINKESFAVIGHHSHTHEYLIEKSNKDFILDIEKANMIFNEKIGYVPKLFSYPFGEYSEFMKNYISKNFKYAFGQHSGVIDVNKEKFELPRFPINENYGE
;
A
#
# COMPACT_ATOMS: atom_id res chain seq x y z
N LYS A 1 -1.37 57.10 36.61
CA LYS A 1 -1.43 55.63 36.85
C LYS A 1 -2.08 54.84 35.71
N ASN A 2 -2.98 55.46 34.91
CA ASN A 2 -3.70 54.73 33.83
C ASN A 2 -2.93 54.57 32.52
N ILE A 3 -1.93 55.38 32.25
CA ILE A 3 -1.13 55.32 31.01
C ILE A 3 -0.16 54.15 31.02
N PHE A 4 0.39 53.77 32.16
CA PHE A 4 1.31 52.63 32.29
C PHE A 4 0.60 51.26 32.12
N LEU A 5 -0.65 51.16 32.54
CA LEU A 5 -1.47 49.93 32.37
C LEU A 5 -1.85 49.71 30.90
N PHE A 6 -2.08 50.78 30.13
CA PHE A 6 -2.42 50.71 28.71
C PHE A 6 -1.24 50.26 27.84
N ALA A 7 -0.06 50.80 28.16
CA ALA A 7 1.19 50.44 27.47
C ALA A 7 1.57 48.95 27.72
N ALA A 8 1.39 48.45 28.95
CA ALA A 8 1.65 47.05 29.30
C ALA A 8 0.70 46.08 28.61
N SER A 9 -0.57 46.44 28.38
CA SER A 9 -1.53 45.61 27.63
C SER A 9 -1.22 45.56 26.15
N ILE A 10 -0.78 46.65 25.54
CA ILE A 10 -0.40 46.70 24.12
C ILE A 10 0.85 45.86 23.86
N ILE A 11 1.86 45.94 24.75
CA ILE A 11 3.08 45.14 24.63
C ILE A 11 2.77 43.63 24.78
N LYS A 12 1.90 43.22 25.69
CA LYS A 12 1.46 41.84 25.80
C LYS A 12 0.73 41.34 24.56
N LEU A 13 -0.12 42.17 23.94
CA LEU A 13 -0.84 41.83 22.71
C LEU A 13 0.14 41.68 21.53
N PHE A 14 1.16 42.51 21.41
CA PHE A 14 2.19 42.38 20.37
C PHE A 14 3.08 41.18 20.57
N ILE A 15 3.41 40.81 21.81
CA ILE A 15 4.19 39.57 22.09
C ILE A 15 3.38 38.31 21.75
N ILE A 16 2.08 38.28 22.07
CA ILE A 16 1.21 37.16 21.71
C ILE A 16 1.05 37.05 20.19
N PHE A 17 0.91 38.19 19.47
CA PHE A 17 0.83 38.15 17.99
C PHE A 17 2.16 37.73 17.36
N PHE A 18 3.30 38.12 17.95
CA PHE A 18 4.62 37.70 17.46
C PHE A 18 4.92 36.22 17.72
N ILE A 19 4.47 35.69 18.88
CA ILE A 19 4.59 34.25 19.19
C ILE A 19 3.67 33.41 18.29
N LEU A 20 2.45 33.88 17.99
CA LEU A 20 1.54 33.21 17.04
C LEU A 20 2.05 33.28 15.60
N SER A 21 2.74 34.36 15.19
CA SER A 21 3.34 34.45 13.85
C SER A 21 4.63 33.61 13.70
N LEU A 22 5.34 33.35 14.80
CA LEU A 22 6.49 32.44 14.81
C LEU A 22 6.05 30.97 14.85
N SER A 23 4.91 30.66 15.49
CA SER A 23 4.33 29.32 15.51
C SER A 23 3.79 28.88 14.14
N SER A 24 3.22 29.84 13.36
CA SER A 24 2.71 29.51 12.02
C SER A 24 3.82 29.38 10.94
N LYS A 25 5.01 29.89 11.19
CA LYS A 25 6.16 29.73 10.26
C LYS A 25 7.01 28.48 10.52
N ALA A 26 6.85 27.84 11.68
CA ALA A 26 7.61 26.63 12.01
C ALA A 26 7.03 25.36 11.39
N ASP A 27 5.74 25.33 11.06
CA ASP A 27 5.08 24.15 10.46
C ASP A 27 5.11 24.12 8.93
N GLU A 28 5.32 25.26 8.25
CA GLU A 28 5.39 25.28 6.78
C GLU A 28 6.70 24.75 6.17
N ASN A 29 7.76 24.58 6.95
CA ASN A 29 9.08 24.21 6.42
C ASN A 29 9.46 22.74 6.58
N ASN A 30 8.57 21.87 7.09
CA ASN A 30 8.85 20.45 7.28
C ASN A 30 7.86 19.48 6.60
N ILE A 31 6.90 19.98 5.84
CA ILE A 31 6.26 19.14 4.84
C ILE A 31 7.30 19.04 3.71
N LYS A 32 8.18 18.04 3.76
CA LYS A 32 8.82 17.55 2.54
C LYS A 32 7.67 17.23 1.60
N GLN A 33 7.44 18.13 0.67
CA GLN A 33 6.57 17.90 -0.46
C GLN A 33 7.18 16.66 -1.14
N PHE A 34 6.59 15.49 -0.91
CA PHE A 34 6.92 14.30 -1.68
C PHE A 34 6.52 14.63 -3.11
N SER A 35 7.45 15.16 -3.87
CA SER A 35 7.24 15.27 -5.30
C SER A 35 7.24 13.84 -5.82
N GLY A 36 6.09 13.33 -6.25
CA GLY A 36 5.95 12.05 -6.93
C GLY A 36 6.75 11.99 -8.24
N ASP A 37 7.64 12.93 -8.47
CA ASP A 37 8.46 13.10 -9.65
C ASP A 37 9.70 12.20 -9.65
N GLU A 38 10.02 11.52 -8.55
CA GLU A 38 11.27 10.77 -8.41
C GLU A 38 11.11 9.24 -8.27
N GLY A 39 9.91 8.69 -8.41
CA GLY A 39 9.68 7.25 -8.26
C GLY A 39 8.25 6.84 -8.51
N VAL A 40 7.90 5.62 -8.09
CA VAL A 40 6.55 5.07 -8.19
C VAL A 40 5.87 5.19 -6.82
N LEU A 41 4.70 5.81 -6.77
CA LEU A 41 3.82 5.72 -5.60
C LEU A 41 3.15 4.34 -5.59
N SER A 42 3.07 3.71 -4.43
CA SER A 42 2.27 2.49 -4.27
C SER A 42 1.21 2.70 -3.20
N ILE A 43 -0.03 2.40 -3.57
CA ILE A 43 -1.19 2.46 -2.67
C ILE A 43 -1.70 1.06 -2.39
N MET A 44 -2.18 0.86 -1.16
CA MET A 44 -2.58 -0.44 -0.65
C MET A 44 -3.98 -0.39 -0.06
N TYR A 45 -4.85 -1.26 -0.55
CA TYR A 45 -6.19 -1.49 -0.04
C TYR A 45 -6.36 -2.95 0.43
N HIS A 46 -7.45 -3.23 1.17
CA HIS A 46 -7.76 -4.58 1.63
C HIS A 46 -9.25 -4.91 1.43
N ARG A 47 -10.13 -4.30 2.24
CA ARG A 47 -11.59 -4.55 2.28
C ARG A 47 -12.36 -3.43 1.61
N PHE A 48 -13.57 -3.75 1.15
CA PHE A 48 -14.48 -2.80 0.50
C PHE A 48 -15.90 -2.92 1.05
N ASN A 49 -16.50 -1.79 1.46
CA ASN A 49 -17.86 -1.73 2.04
C ASN A 49 -18.05 -2.63 3.29
N GLU A 50 -17.01 -2.90 4.05
CA GLU A 50 -17.04 -3.64 5.29
C GLU A 50 -16.83 -2.70 6.51
N ASN A 51 -17.79 -1.82 6.80
CA ASN A 51 -17.69 -0.76 7.83
C ASN A 51 -17.30 -1.26 9.24
N LYS A 52 -17.42 -2.56 9.49
CA LYS A 52 -16.98 -3.19 10.74
C LYS A 52 -15.46 -3.14 10.95
N TYR A 53 -14.69 -2.94 9.88
CA TYR A 53 -13.23 -3.00 9.87
C TYR A 53 -12.60 -1.70 9.35
N PRO A 54 -12.82 -0.53 9.99
CA PRO A 54 -12.45 0.77 9.44
C PRO A 54 -10.95 0.94 9.16
N SER A 55 -10.09 0.22 9.87
CA SER A 55 -8.62 0.26 9.68
C SER A 55 -8.11 -0.46 8.42
N THR A 56 -8.96 -1.25 7.77
CA THR A 56 -8.62 -1.98 6.53
C THR A 56 -9.68 -1.82 5.44
N ASN A 57 -10.77 -1.10 5.73
CA ASN A 57 -11.91 -0.90 4.85
C ASN A 57 -11.83 0.43 4.11
N ILE A 58 -12.39 0.46 2.92
CA ILE A 58 -12.75 1.67 2.18
C ILE A 58 -14.13 1.48 1.53
N ARG A 59 -14.95 2.52 1.49
CA ARG A 59 -16.19 2.50 0.71
C ARG A 59 -15.87 2.54 -0.78
N LEU A 60 -16.72 1.89 -1.58
CA LEU A 60 -16.53 1.85 -3.04
C LEU A 60 -16.57 3.24 -3.68
N ASP A 61 -17.48 4.11 -3.24
CA ASP A 61 -17.59 5.47 -3.76
C ASP A 61 -16.28 6.25 -3.54
N ILE A 62 -15.72 6.21 -2.34
CA ILE A 62 -14.43 6.85 -2.02
C ILE A 62 -13.29 6.22 -2.82
N PHE A 63 -13.27 4.90 -2.99
CA PHE A 63 -12.27 4.23 -3.84
C PHE A 63 -12.34 4.72 -5.30
N MET A 64 -13.56 4.87 -5.85
CA MET A 64 -13.75 5.40 -7.20
C MET A 64 -13.29 6.85 -7.31
N ASP A 65 -13.55 7.68 -6.30
CA ASP A 65 -13.07 9.06 -6.23
C ASP A 65 -11.55 9.13 -6.16
N HIS A 66 -10.89 8.22 -5.41
CA HIS A 66 -9.42 8.11 -5.41
C HIS A 66 -8.88 7.77 -6.81
N ILE A 67 -9.49 6.81 -7.50
CA ILE A 67 -9.09 6.45 -8.87
C ILE A 67 -9.25 7.64 -9.83
N GLN A 68 -10.36 8.39 -9.70
CA GLN A 68 -10.59 9.59 -10.52
C GLN A 68 -9.57 10.68 -10.20
N LEU A 69 -9.32 10.98 -8.91
CA LEU A 69 -8.32 11.95 -8.48
C LEU A 69 -6.92 11.61 -9.01
N ILE A 70 -6.54 10.34 -8.98
CA ILE A 70 -5.25 9.87 -9.52
C ILE A 70 -5.14 10.21 -11.01
N LYS A 71 -6.22 9.98 -11.79
CA LYS A 71 -6.29 10.33 -13.22
C LYS A 71 -6.24 11.84 -13.45
N ASP A 72 -6.98 12.61 -12.66
CA ASP A 72 -7.05 14.08 -12.78
C ASP A 72 -5.71 14.75 -12.45
N LEU A 73 -4.94 14.14 -11.55
CA LEU A 73 -3.57 14.55 -11.22
C LEU A 73 -2.52 14.08 -12.25
N ASN A 74 -2.96 13.43 -13.32
CA ASN A 74 -2.14 12.87 -14.39
C ASN A 74 -1.14 11.80 -13.91
N TYR A 75 -1.53 10.99 -12.90
CA TYR A 75 -0.82 9.77 -12.58
C TYR A 75 -1.26 8.63 -13.51
N GLU A 76 -0.30 7.85 -13.95
CA GLU A 76 -0.53 6.65 -14.75
C GLU A 76 -0.43 5.41 -13.88
N PHE A 77 -1.46 4.55 -13.91
CA PHE A 77 -1.38 3.24 -13.28
C PHE A 77 -0.43 2.35 -14.06
N ILE A 78 0.59 1.84 -13.39
CA ILE A 78 1.57 0.96 -14.01
C ILE A 78 1.19 -0.50 -13.89
N HIS A 79 1.44 -1.27 -14.93
CA HIS A 79 1.34 -2.72 -14.86
C HIS A 79 2.49 -3.27 -13.98
N PRO A 80 2.21 -4.22 -13.05
CA PRO A 80 3.25 -4.76 -12.16
C PRO A 80 4.46 -5.38 -12.89
N ASP A 81 4.28 -5.95 -14.08
CA ASP A 81 5.39 -6.48 -14.88
C ASP A 81 6.26 -5.39 -15.52
N GLU A 82 5.70 -4.19 -15.67
CA GLU A 82 6.45 -3.03 -16.17
C GLU A 82 7.29 -2.37 -15.07
N PHE A 83 7.15 -2.84 -13.84
CA PHE A 83 7.86 -2.32 -12.69
C PHE A 83 9.38 -2.19 -12.97
N LYS A 84 9.97 -3.16 -13.66
CA LYS A 84 11.38 -3.09 -14.09
C LYS A 84 11.66 -2.00 -15.11
N ARG A 85 10.73 -1.73 -16.03
CA ARG A 85 10.92 -0.74 -17.10
C ARG A 85 10.83 0.68 -16.57
N ASN A 86 10.03 0.86 -15.51
CA ASN A 86 9.73 2.18 -14.95
C ASN A 86 10.86 2.79 -14.12
N PHE A 87 11.95 2.05 -13.82
CA PHE A 87 13.10 2.58 -13.08
C PHE A 87 14.10 3.36 -13.92
N ASN A 88 14.04 3.22 -15.25
CA ASN A 88 14.81 4.01 -16.19
C ASN A 88 13.99 5.17 -16.79
N ILE A 89 12.83 5.47 -16.23
CA ILE A 89 11.96 6.53 -16.74
C ILE A 89 12.52 7.89 -16.33
N PRO A 90 12.48 8.89 -17.23
CA PRO A 90 12.82 10.26 -16.88
C PRO A 90 12.01 10.73 -15.68
N LYS A 91 12.64 11.44 -14.74
CA LYS A 91 12.15 11.93 -13.44
C LYS A 91 10.82 12.73 -13.44
N LYS A 92 10.10 12.78 -14.55
CA LYS A 92 8.89 13.59 -14.75
C LYS A 92 7.60 12.80 -14.93
N GLN A 93 7.64 11.46 -14.90
CA GLN A 93 6.42 10.68 -15.07
C GLN A 93 5.81 10.30 -13.72
N LYS A 94 4.59 10.77 -13.47
CA LYS A 94 3.80 10.42 -12.30
C LYS A 94 3.27 9.00 -12.47
N LYS A 95 3.82 8.04 -11.73
CA LYS A 95 3.46 6.62 -11.80
C LYS A 95 2.92 6.13 -10.47
N ILE A 96 1.87 5.31 -10.52
CA ILE A 96 1.25 4.73 -9.34
C ILE A 96 1.02 3.23 -9.54
N LEU A 97 1.31 2.46 -8.50
CA LEU A 97 1.05 1.03 -8.41
C LEU A 97 -0.10 0.78 -7.44
N LEU A 98 -1.14 0.13 -7.91
CA LEU A 98 -2.27 -0.30 -7.08
C LEU A 98 -2.01 -1.70 -6.52
N THR A 99 -2.19 -1.88 -5.21
CA THR A 99 -2.08 -3.18 -4.56
C THR A 99 -3.30 -3.45 -3.67
N ILE A 100 -3.72 -4.71 -3.64
CA ILE A 100 -4.82 -5.21 -2.81
C ILE A 100 -4.28 -6.39 -2.01
N ASP A 101 -4.37 -6.34 -0.69
CA ASP A 101 -3.87 -7.40 0.18
C ASP A 101 -5.01 -8.32 0.66
N ASP A 102 -4.66 -9.54 1.12
CA ASP A 102 -5.47 -10.55 1.79
C ASP A 102 -6.48 -11.32 0.93
N ALA A 103 -6.83 -10.87 -0.25
CA ALA A 103 -7.87 -11.48 -1.10
C ALA A 103 -9.23 -11.66 -0.36
N PHE A 104 -9.71 -10.60 0.31
CA PHE A 104 -11.03 -10.61 0.94
C PHE A 104 -12.16 -10.75 -0.10
N GLN A 105 -13.25 -11.41 0.31
CA GLN A 105 -14.43 -11.59 -0.54
C GLN A 105 -15.03 -10.25 -0.97
N SER A 106 -14.99 -9.24 -0.10
CA SER A 106 -15.50 -7.89 -0.40
C SER A 106 -14.74 -7.21 -1.56
N PHE A 107 -13.44 -7.48 -1.73
CA PHE A 107 -12.73 -7.01 -2.91
C PHE A 107 -13.33 -7.58 -4.19
N TYR A 108 -13.55 -8.89 -4.25
CA TYR A 108 -14.09 -9.54 -5.43
C TYR A 108 -15.53 -9.08 -5.76
N GLU A 109 -16.37 -8.93 -4.75
CA GLU A 109 -17.77 -8.57 -4.94
C GLU A 109 -17.98 -7.08 -5.25
N VAL A 110 -17.13 -6.21 -4.70
CA VAL A 110 -17.36 -4.76 -4.70
C VAL A 110 -16.41 -4.00 -5.64
N ALA A 111 -15.10 -4.17 -5.48
CA ALA A 111 -14.13 -3.35 -6.24
C ALA A 111 -13.65 -4.01 -7.54
N TRP A 112 -13.57 -5.34 -7.58
CA TRP A 112 -13.13 -6.06 -8.77
C TRP A 112 -13.94 -5.76 -10.03
N PRO A 113 -15.30 -5.71 -10.02
CA PRO A 113 -16.08 -5.36 -11.20
C PRO A 113 -15.68 -4.02 -11.81
N TYR A 114 -15.44 -3.00 -10.96
CA TYR A 114 -14.99 -1.68 -11.39
C TYR A 114 -13.58 -1.69 -11.98
N LEU A 115 -12.62 -2.39 -11.33
CA LEU A 115 -11.26 -2.52 -11.86
C LEU A 115 -11.23 -3.28 -13.20
N LYS A 116 -12.07 -4.32 -13.33
CA LYS A 116 -12.21 -5.12 -14.54
C LYS A 116 -12.74 -4.29 -15.71
N GLU A 117 -13.84 -3.55 -15.51
CA GLU A 117 -14.44 -2.69 -16.52
C GLU A 117 -13.46 -1.62 -17.01
N ASN A 118 -12.72 -1.00 -16.10
CA ASN A 118 -11.78 0.09 -16.40
C ASN A 118 -10.38 -0.41 -16.76
N LYS A 119 -10.10 -1.72 -16.71
CA LYS A 119 -8.79 -2.35 -16.98
C LYS A 119 -7.64 -1.71 -16.17
N ILE A 120 -7.90 -1.37 -14.90
CA ILE A 120 -6.92 -0.73 -14.04
C ILE A 120 -5.92 -1.78 -13.54
N PRO A 121 -4.61 -1.63 -13.80
CA PRO A 121 -3.62 -2.60 -13.37
C PRO A 121 -3.46 -2.64 -11.84
N PHE A 122 -3.30 -3.84 -11.28
CA PHE A 122 -3.06 -4.03 -9.85
C PHE A 122 -2.35 -5.35 -9.51
N ILE A 123 -1.87 -5.45 -8.28
CA ILE A 123 -1.41 -6.70 -7.68
C ILE A 123 -2.43 -7.13 -6.64
N LEU A 124 -2.85 -8.39 -6.69
CA LEU A 124 -3.61 -9.04 -5.62
C LEU A 124 -2.67 -9.95 -4.82
N PHE A 125 -2.28 -9.52 -3.61
CA PHE A 125 -1.48 -10.33 -2.70
C PHE A 125 -2.36 -11.31 -1.93
N VAL A 126 -2.06 -12.61 -2.06
CA VAL A 126 -2.89 -13.70 -1.54
C VAL A 126 -2.13 -14.48 -0.47
N SER A 127 -2.73 -14.60 0.71
CA SER A 127 -2.36 -15.59 1.73
C SER A 127 -3.13 -16.87 1.46
N THR A 128 -2.44 -18.00 1.39
CA THR A 128 -3.07 -19.22 0.83
C THR A 128 -3.97 -19.98 1.80
N GLU A 129 -3.77 -19.85 3.11
CA GLU A 129 -4.60 -20.55 4.11
C GLU A 129 -6.02 -19.99 4.24
N PRO A 130 -6.25 -18.64 4.22
CA PRO A 130 -7.59 -18.09 4.30
C PRO A 130 -8.46 -18.36 3.07
N VAL A 131 -7.88 -18.62 1.91
CA VAL A 131 -8.64 -18.80 0.66
C VAL A 131 -9.72 -19.89 0.80
N GLY A 132 -10.96 -19.51 0.48
CA GLY A 132 -12.13 -20.37 0.59
C GLY A 132 -12.77 -20.39 1.98
N LYS A 133 -12.18 -19.74 2.99
CA LYS A 133 -12.82 -19.54 4.29
C LYS A 133 -13.82 -18.37 4.20
N ASN A 134 -14.72 -18.30 5.19
CA ASN A 134 -15.71 -17.22 5.25
C ASN A 134 -15.05 -15.83 5.25
N GLY A 135 -15.51 -14.94 4.38
CA GLY A 135 -14.98 -13.58 4.21
C GLY A 135 -13.76 -13.48 3.27
N TYR A 136 -13.29 -14.58 2.69
CA TYR A 136 -12.18 -14.62 1.74
C TYR A 136 -12.62 -15.17 0.39
N MET A 137 -11.91 -14.77 -0.66
CA MET A 137 -12.11 -15.26 -2.02
C MET A 137 -11.86 -16.77 -2.11
N THR A 138 -12.50 -17.41 -3.09
CA THR A 138 -12.21 -18.78 -3.50
C THR A 138 -11.05 -18.82 -4.50
N TRP A 139 -10.43 -20.00 -4.67
CA TRP A 139 -9.42 -20.19 -5.72
C TRP A 139 -9.96 -19.96 -7.13
N ASP A 140 -11.24 -20.23 -7.39
CA ASP A 140 -11.84 -20.01 -8.71
C ASP A 140 -11.98 -18.51 -9.02
N GLN A 141 -12.33 -17.70 -8.02
CA GLN A 141 -12.34 -16.24 -8.15
C GLN A 141 -10.93 -15.69 -8.37
N ILE A 142 -9.92 -16.18 -7.65
CA ILE A 142 -8.51 -15.80 -7.84
C ILE A 142 -8.03 -16.19 -9.24
N LYS A 143 -8.40 -17.39 -9.75
CA LYS A 143 -8.09 -17.82 -11.11
C LYS A 143 -8.78 -16.97 -12.18
N GLU A 144 -10.01 -16.50 -11.92
CA GLU A 144 -10.68 -15.56 -12.82
C GLU A 144 -9.87 -14.27 -12.97
N ILE A 145 -9.47 -13.67 -11.84
CA ILE A 145 -8.63 -12.46 -11.85
C ILE A 145 -7.30 -12.73 -12.55
N ASN A 146 -6.67 -13.86 -12.29
CA ASN A 146 -5.36 -14.24 -12.87
C ASN A 146 -5.38 -14.41 -14.40
N LYS A 147 -6.56 -14.53 -15.03
CA LYS A 147 -6.69 -14.57 -16.49
C LYS A 147 -6.61 -13.18 -17.15
N GLU A 148 -6.84 -12.14 -16.39
CA GLU A 148 -6.83 -10.78 -16.91
C GLU A 148 -5.40 -10.25 -17.05
N SER A 149 -5.07 -9.71 -18.22
CA SER A 149 -3.71 -9.26 -18.53
C SER A 149 -3.25 -8.04 -17.73
N PHE A 150 -4.13 -7.35 -17.04
CA PHE A 150 -3.84 -6.18 -16.20
C PHE A 150 -3.76 -6.52 -14.71
N ALA A 151 -4.02 -7.77 -14.31
CA ALA A 151 -3.97 -8.22 -12.93
C ALA A 151 -2.78 -9.19 -12.71
N VAL A 152 -2.10 -9.05 -11.58
CA VAL A 152 -1.00 -9.93 -11.19
C VAL A 152 -1.28 -10.50 -9.81
N ILE A 153 -1.15 -11.82 -9.65
CA ILE A 153 -1.22 -12.44 -8.33
C ILE A 153 0.14 -12.31 -7.64
N GLY A 154 0.13 -11.79 -6.42
CA GLY A 154 1.28 -11.68 -5.53
C GLY A 154 1.18 -12.68 -4.36
N HIS A 155 2.29 -12.92 -3.70
CA HIS A 155 2.43 -13.83 -2.57
C HIS A 155 2.31 -13.06 -1.25
N HIS A 156 1.48 -13.55 -0.30
CA HIS A 156 1.30 -12.93 1.01
C HIS A 156 1.42 -13.95 2.16
N SER A 157 2.38 -14.89 2.06
CA SER A 157 2.55 -16.02 2.98
C SER A 157 1.48 -17.11 2.88
N HIS A 158 1.54 -18.10 3.79
CA HIS A 158 0.49 -19.10 3.94
C HIS A 158 -0.54 -18.66 4.98
N THR A 159 -0.11 -18.49 6.23
CA THR A 159 -1.02 -18.31 7.37
C THR A 159 -1.50 -16.88 7.59
N HIS A 160 -0.77 -15.88 7.09
CA HIS A 160 -0.96 -14.47 7.43
C HIS A 160 -0.83 -14.20 8.94
N GLU A 161 0.02 -14.94 9.64
CA GLU A 161 0.33 -14.66 11.05
C GLU A 161 1.46 -13.62 11.17
N TYR A 162 1.76 -13.19 12.40
CA TYR A 162 2.93 -12.36 12.71
C TYR A 162 4.21 -13.18 12.54
N LEU A 163 4.67 -13.30 11.29
CA LEU A 163 5.80 -14.16 10.93
C LEU A 163 7.12 -13.71 11.55
N ILE A 164 7.23 -12.44 11.93
CA ILE A 164 8.41 -11.90 12.64
C ILE A 164 8.60 -12.52 14.03
N GLU A 165 7.52 -13.02 14.65
CA GLU A 165 7.53 -13.69 15.95
C GLU A 165 7.82 -15.19 15.83
N LYS A 166 7.83 -15.75 14.63
CA LYS A 166 8.09 -17.17 14.37
C LYS A 166 9.58 -17.47 14.34
N SER A 167 9.92 -18.73 14.56
CA SER A 167 11.29 -19.18 14.29
C SER A 167 11.62 -19.06 12.81
N ASN A 168 12.89 -18.91 12.48
CA ASN A 168 13.36 -18.90 11.09
C ASN A 168 12.90 -20.13 10.30
N LYS A 169 12.84 -21.29 10.96
CA LYS A 169 12.37 -22.53 10.36
C LYS A 169 10.88 -22.47 10.05
N ASP A 170 10.06 -22.00 10.99
CA ASP A 170 8.60 -21.92 10.80
C ASP A 170 8.25 -20.90 9.73
N PHE A 171 8.96 -19.77 9.66
CA PHE A 171 8.83 -18.82 8.57
C PHE A 171 9.11 -19.47 7.21
N ILE A 172 10.22 -20.22 7.07
CA ILE A 172 10.53 -20.93 5.82
C ILE A 172 9.43 -21.92 5.45
N LEU A 173 8.96 -22.71 6.42
CA LEU A 173 7.90 -23.70 6.21
C LEU A 173 6.58 -23.06 5.77
N ASP A 174 6.24 -21.88 6.32
CA ASP A 174 5.06 -21.12 5.90
C ASP A 174 5.16 -20.71 4.43
N ILE A 175 6.29 -20.10 4.03
CA ILE A 175 6.50 -19.68 2.64
C ILE A 175 6.52 -20.88 1.67
N GLU A 176 7.19 -21.96 2.02
CA GLU A 176 7.26 -23.17 1.17
C GLU A 176 5.89 -23.82 1.01
N LYS A 177 5.08 -23.85 2.07
CA LYS A 177 3.71 -24.37 2.00
C LYS A 177 2.85 -23.51 1.08
N ALA A 178 2.95 -22.19 1.17
CA ALA A 178 2.26 -21.31 0.23
C ALA A 178 2.72 -21.54 -1.21
N ASN A 179 4.02 -21.69 -1.45
CA ASN A 179 4.58 -21.98 -2.77
C ASN A 179 3.99 -23.25 -3.39
N MET A 180 3.87 -24.34 -2.61
CA MET A 180 3.25 -25.59 -3.07
C MET A 180 1.79 -25.38 -3.48
N ILE A 181 1.02 -24.66 -2.65
CA ILE A 181 -0.39 -24.39 -2.91
C ILE A 181 -0.56 -23.49 -4.15
N PHE A 182 0.22 -22.43 -4.30
CA PHE A 182 0.17 -21.61 -5.52
C PHE A 182 0.45 -22.42 -6.77
N ASN A 183 1.52 -23.22 -6.75
CA ASN A 183 1.85 -24.08 -7.89
C ASN A 183 0.73 -25.07 -8.22
N GLU A 184 0.09 -25.67 -7.21
CA GLU A 184 -1.07 -26.57 -7.39
C GLU A 184 -2.29 -25.82 -7.96
N LYS A 185 -2.62 -24.63 -7.42
CA LYS A 185 -3.88 -23.94 -7.71
C LYS A 185 -3.85 -23.08 -8.96
N ILE A 186 -2.72 -22.39 -9.24
CA ILE A 186 -2.59 -21.47 -10.37
C ILE A 186 -1.45 -21.81 -11.33
N GLY A 187 -0.69 -22.90 -11.08
CA GLY A 187 0.34 -23.41 -11.98
C GLY A 187 1.70 -22.72 -11.89
N TYR A 188 1.88 -21.76 -10.98
CA TYR A 188 3.16 -21.08 -10.75
C TYR A 188 3.24 -20.49 -9.35
N VAL A 189 4.46 -20.13 -8.92
CA VAL A 189 4.72 -19.40 -7.67
C VAL A 189 4.87 -17.92 -7.97
N PRO A 190 4.01 -17.03 -7.40
CA PRO A 190 4.12 -15.59 -7.56
C PRO A 190 5.49 -15.07 -7.15
N LYS A 191 6.02 -14.07 -7.87
CA LYS A 191 7.37 -13.52 -7.65
C LYS A 191 7.39 -12.14 -7.01
N LEU A 192 6.23 -11.56 -6.73
CA LEU A 192 6.07 -10.38 -5.92
C LEU A 192 5.58 -10.80 -4.55
N PHE A 193 6.20 -10.31 -3.49
CA PHE A 193 5.89 -10.66 -2.12
C PHE A 193 5.39 -9.43 -1.34
N SER A 194 4.41 -9.60 -0.46
CA SER A 194 4.02 -8.62 0.54
C SER A 194 4.20 -9.24 1.92
N TYR A 195 4.93 -8.55 2.81
CA TYR A 195 5.08 -8.99 4.19
C TYR A 195 3.75 -8.82 4.93
N PRO A 196 3.19 -9.88 5.57
CA PRO A 196 2.06 -9.72 6.48
C PRO A 196 2.34 -8.64 7.53
N PHE A 197 1.37 -7.75 7.75
CA PHE A 197 1.49 -6.56 8.61
C PHE A 197 2.61 -5.57 8.23
N GLY A 198 3.31 -5.81 7.13
CA GLY A 198 4.45 -5.01 6.68
C GLY A 198 5.72 -5.23 7.49
N GLU A 199 5.74 -6.20 8.42
CA GLU A 199 6.84 -6.46 9.33
C GLU A 199 7.76 -7.58 8.85
N TYR A 200 9.07 -7.39 9.02
CA TYR A 200 10.09 -8.35 8.60
C TYR A 200 11.36 -8.21 9.42
N SER A 201 12.09 -9.30 9.56
CA SER A 201 13.46 -9.34 10.08
C SER A 201 14.49 -9.36 8.95
N GLU A 202 15.74 -9.09 9.24
CA GLU A 202 16.85 -9.25 8.27
C GLU A 202 16.93 -10.68 7.72
N PHE A 203 16.65 -11.70 8.55
CA PHE A 203 16.60 -13.08 8.08
C PHE A 203 15.51 -13.27 7.03
N MET A 204 14.29 -12.80 7.30
CA MET A 204 13.15 -12.88 6.38
C MET A 204 13.46 -12.16 5.06
N LYS A 205 13.96 -10.93 5.12
CA LYS A 205 14.37 -10.14 3.97
C LYS A 205 15.42 -10.86 3.12
N ASN A 206 16.43 -11.45 3.77
CA ASN A 206 17.47 -12.23 3.10
C ASN A 206 16.91 -13.50 2.43
N TYR A 207 15.97 -14.19 3.05
CA TYR A 207 15.31 -15.34 2.46
C TYR A 207 14.45 -14.94 1.25
N ILE A 208 13.62 -13.90 1.41
CA ILE A 208 12.74 -13.39 0.36
C ILE A 208 13.55 -12.89 -0.84
N SER A 209 14.67 -12.22 -0.63
CA SER A 209 15.53 -11.70 -1.71
C SER A 209 16.09 -12.79 -2.64
N LYS A 210 16.23 -14.02 -2.15
CA LYS A 210 16.71 -15.16 -2.92
C LYS A 210 15.61 -15.84 -3.75
N ASN A 211 14.34 -15.69 -3.35
CA ASN A 211 13.21 -16.45 -3.90
C ASN A 211 12.22 -15.59 -4.70
N PHE A 212 12.19 -14.28 -4.45
CA PHE A 212 11.26 -13.33 -5.05
C PHE A 212 12.00 -12.23 -5.83
N LYS A 213 11.25 -11.49 -6.64
CA LYS A 213 11.81 -10.36 -7.43
C LYS A 213 11.77 -9.05 -6.66
N TYR A 214 10.66 -8.83 -5.94
CA TYR A 214 10.39 -7.64 -5.13
C TYR A 214 9.58 -8.01 -3.92
N ALA A 215 9.75 -7.25 -2.82
CA ALA A 215 8.92 -7.39 -1.63
C ALA A 215 8.46 -6.03 -1.11
N PHE A 216 7.24 -5.99 -0.59
CA PHE A 216 6.54 -4.79 -0.17
C PHE A 216 6.30 -4.82 1.35
N GLY A 217 6.64 -3.72 2.01
CA GLY A 217 6.26 -3.41 3.39
C GLY A 217 4.96 -2.61 3.45
N GLN A 218 4.74 -1.96 4.61
CA GLN A 218 3.59 -1.06 4.83
C GLN A 218 4.02 0.34 5.31
N HIS A 219 5.32 0.64 5.30
CA HIS A 219 5.79 1.98 5.59
C HIS A 219 5.56 2.91 4.40
N SER A 220 5.16 4.15 4.67
CA SER A 220 4.89 5.15 3.63
C SER A 220 6.19 5.65 2.98
N GLY A 221 6.16 5.81 1.66
CA GLY A 221 7.30 6.32 0.90
C GLY A 221 7.11 6.17 -0.61
N VAL A 222 8.07 6.69 -1.35
CA VAL A 222 8.15 6.55 -2.80
C VAL A 222 9.10 5.40 -3.13
N ILE A 223 8.69 4.52 -4.02
CA ILE A 223 9.50 3.40 -4.45
C ILE A 223 10.66 3.88 -5.32
N ASP A 224 11.89 3.57 -4.87
CA ASP A 224 13.11 3.69 -5.64
C ASP A 224 13.86 2.35 -5.60
N VAL A 225 13.67 1.53 -6.61
CA VAL A 225 14.28 0.18 -6.68
C VAL A 225 15.78 0.18 -6.90
N ASN A 226 16.38 1.32 -7.23
CA ASN A 226 17.82 1.45 -7.27
C ASN A 226 18.41 1.46 -5.86
N LYS A 227 17.60 1.83 -4.86
CA LYS A 227 17.95 1.85 -3.45
C LYS A 227 17.57 0.56 -2.75
N GLU A 228 16.32 0.13 -2.92
CA GLU A 228 15.77 -1.04 -2.20
C GLU A 228 14.79 -1.81 -3.09
N LYS A 229 14.74 -3.14 -2.92
CA LYS A 229 13.86 -4.05 -3.68
C LYS A 229 13.01 -4.96 -2.82
N PHE A 230 13.39 -5.13 -1.56
CA PHE A 230 12.80 -6.13 -0.67
C PHE A 230 12.17 -5.54 0.60
N GLU A 231 11.92 -4.23 0.57
CA GLU A 231 11.16 -3.48 1.57
C GLU A 231 10.50 -2.25 0.92
N LEU A 232 9.86 -2.47 -0.23
CA LEU A 232 9.25 -1.38 -1.00
C LEU A 232 8.12 -0.73 -0.21
N PRO A 233 8.10 0.62 -0.12
CA PRO A 233 7.07 1.34 0.63
C PRO A 233 5.71 1.30 -0.05
N ARG A 234 4.64 1.37 0.74
CA ARG A 234 3.26 1.53 0.28
C ARG A 234 2.50 2.48 1.19
N PHE A 235 1.56 3.23 0.65
CA PHE A 235 0.62 4.03 1.41
C PHE A 235 -0.63 3.21 1.70
N PRO A 236 -0.88 2.81 2.96
CA PRO A 236 -2.13 2.13 3.33
C PRO A 236 -3.29 3.13 3.25
N ILE A 237 -4.38 2.75 2.61
CA ILE A 237 -5.58 3.58 2.47
C ILE A 237 -6.75 2.88 3.15
N ASN A 238 -7.43 3.60 4.05
CA ASN A 238 -8.57 3.09 4.80
C ASN A 238 -9.42 4.24 5.39
N GLU A 239 -10.57 3.91 5.98
CA GLU A 239 -11.54 4.88 6.54
C GLU A 239 -10.96 5.75 7.67
N ASN A 240 -9.91 5.30 8.39
CA ASN A 240 -9.33 6.07 9.49
C ASN A 240 -8.57 7.33 9.02
N TYR A 241 -8.23 7.42 7.75
CA TYR A 241 -7.54 8.60 7.19
C TYR A 241 -8.50 9.72 6.77
N GLY A 242 -9.81 9.47 6.82
CA GLY A 242 -10.83 10.41 6.40
C GLY A 242 -11.06 10.44 4.88
N GLU A 243 -11.93 11.37 4.46
CA GLU A 243 -12.26 11.61 3.05
C GLU A 243 -11.25 12.56 2.41
#